data_46797c64d682925a22912065f69014d0
#
_entry.id   46797c64d682925a22912065f69014d0
#
_cell.length_a   1.000
_cell.length_b   1.000
_cell.length_c   1.000
_cell.angle_alpha   90.00
_cell.angle_beta   90.00
_cell.angle_gamma   90.00
#
_symmetry.space_group_name_H-M   'P 1'
#
loop_
_entity.id
_entity.type
_entity.pdbx_description
1 polymer ?
#
loop_
_entity_poly.entity_id
_entity_poly.type
_entity_poly.pdbx_seq_one_letter_code
_entity_poly.pdbx_strand_id
1 'polypeptide(L)'
;MSTSIRLVAGLGNPGRGYAATRHNAGFWFADGLAAKLGATFRHEGKFSADVAKAGEVRICKPMTFMNLPGRSVAGLARFFGIAAGEILVAHDELDLKPGESRLKLGGGVAGHNGLRDVQTQLGSADFWRLRLGIGHPRDSTLPERDVVDYVLKPAQADERDAIEASIARALDAWPDIAAGDMERAMTSLHTRPRTRGANA
;
A
#
# COMPACT_ATOMS: atom_id res chain seq x y z
N MET A 1 -20.32 -4.39 -12.57
CA MET A 1 -19.24 -4.37 -13.59
C MET A 1 -17.93 -4.31 -12.84
N SER A 2 -17.00 -5.20 -13.16
CA SER A 2 -15.65 -5.20 -12.60
C SER A 2 -14.91 -3.95 -13.11
N THR A 3 -14.35 -3.14 -12.21
CA THR A 3 -13.64 -1.91 -12.57
C THR A 3 -12.14 -2.18 -12.44
N SER A 4 -11.43 -2.14 -13.56
CA SER A 4 -9.97 -2.37 -13.58
C SER A 4 -9.22 -1.26 -12.83
N ILE A 5 -8.12 -1.60 -12.18
CA ILE A 5 -7.26 -0.64 -11.50
C ILE A 5 -6.37 0.09 -12.53
N ARG A 6 -6.42 1.41 -12.53
CA ARG A 6 -5.64 2.29 -13.40
C ARG A 6 -4.60 3.14 -12.67
N LEU A 7 -4.78 3.33 -11.35
CA LEU A 7 -3.82 4.04 -10.50
C LEU A 7 -3.54 3.22 -9.25
N VAL A 8 -2.27 2.96 -8.98
CA VAL A 8 -1.79 2.38 -7.73
C VAL A 8 -0.97 3.44 -6.99
N ALA A 9 -1.35 3.76 -5.77
CA ALA A 9 -0.61 4.67 -4.91
C ALA A 9 -0.03 3.91 -3.71
N GLY A 10 1.29 3.80 -3.63
CA GLY A 10 1.95 3.34 -2.41
C GLY A 10 2.17 4.53 -1.48
N LEU A 11 1.76 4.41 -0.21
CA LEU A 11 1.99 5.46 0.78
C LEU A 11 3.29 5.23 1.54
N GLY A 12 4.00 6.31 1.82
CA GLY A 12 5.25 6.34 2.55
C GLY A 12 5.77 7.76 2.72
N ASN A 13 6.84 7.94 3.48
CA ASN A 13 7.56 9.20 3.61
C ASN A 13 8.80 9.18 2.70
N PRO A 14 9.09 10.29 1.98
CA PRO A 14 10.29 10.40 1.17
C PRO A 14 11.55 10.54 2.04
N GLY A 15 12.68 10.13 1.49
CA GLY A 15 14.00 10.28 2.09
C GLY A 15 14.55 8.98 2.70
N ARG A 16 15.88 8.89 2.71
CA ARG A 16 16.61 7.67 3.14
C ARG A 16 16.33 7.28 4.58
N GLY A 17 16.08 8.26 5.46
CA GLY A 17 15.79 8.00 6.88
C GLY A 17 14.47 7.27 7.10
N TYR A 18 13.53 7.34 6.17
CA TYR A 18 12.23 6.69 6.27
C TYR A 18 12.13 5.38 5.48
N ALA A 19 13.09 5.10 4.61
CA ALA A 19 13.00 4.00 3.65
C ALA A 19 12.76 2.63 4.30
N ALA A 20 13.30 2.38 5.49
CA ALA A 20 13.16 1.12 6.22
C ALA A 20 12.02 1.14 7.26
N THR A 21 11.31 2.24 7.45
CA THR A 21 10.27 2.35 8.47
C THR A 21 9.00 1.59 8.08
N ARG A 22 8.26 1.10 9.08
CA ARG A 22 6.97 0.39 8.88
C ARG A 22 5.98 1.22 8.08
N HIS A 23 6.01 2.55 8.25
CA HIS A 23 5.13 3.49 7.54
C HIS A 23 5.37 3.55 6.02
N ASN A 24 6.49 2.97 5.55
CA ASN A 24 6.83 2.89 4.13
C ASN A 24 6.45 1.56 3.47
N ALA A 25 5.67 0.69 4.13
CA ALA A 25 5.22 -0.57 3.54
C ALA A 25 4.48 -0.37 2.20
N GLY A 26 3.74 0.73 2.05
CA GLY A 26 3.11 1.07 0.76
C GLY A 26 4.12 1.39 -0.34
N PHE A 27 5.23 2.07 -0.03
CA PHE A 27 6.32 2.29 -0.98
C PHE A 27 6.98 0.98 -1.39
N TRP A 28 7.19 0.04 -0.45
CA TRP A 28 7.79 -1.26 -0.77
C TRP A 28 6.92 -2.05 -1.75
N PHE A 29 5.60 -2.03 -1.57
CA PHE A 29 4.68 -2.63 -2.52
C PHE A 29 4.76 -1.96 -3.90
N ALA A 30 4.76 -0.62 -3.95
CA ALA A 30 4.84 0.13 -5.21
C ALA A 30 6.15 -0.16 -5.97
N ASP A 31 7.28 -0.24 -5.26
CA ASP A 31 8.57 -0.59 -5.84
C ASP A 31 8.57 -2.02 -6.39
N GLY A 32 8.04 -2.97 -5.62
CA GLY A 32 7.89 -4.36 -6.06
C GLY A 32 6.97 -4.50 -7.28
N LEU A 33 5.88 -3.74 -7.32
CA LEU A 33 4.95 -3.77 -8.45
C LEU A 33 5.59 -3.18 -9.71
N ALA A 34 6.29 -2.06 -9.59
CA ALA A 34 7.00 -1.46 -10.71
C ALA A 34 8.06 -2.42 -11.27
N ALA A 35 8.85 -3.05 -10.41
CA ALA A 35 9.84 -4.06 -10.79
C ALA A 35 9.19 -5.26 -11.50
N LYS A 36 8.10 -5.80 -10.96
CA LYS A 36 7.35 -6.92 -11.56
C LYS A 36 6.83 -6.60 -12.96
N LEU A 37 6.42 -5.35 -13.18
CA LEU A 37 5.87 -4.89 -14.45
C LEU A 37 6.92 -4.28 -15.41
N GLY A 38 8.20 -4.30 -15.03
CA GLY A 38 9.28 -3.73 -15.82
C GLY A 38 9.17 -2.20 -16.02
N ALA A 39 8.52 -1.51 -15.07
CA ALA A 39 8.31 -0.07 -15.10
C ALA A 39 9.34 0.66 -14.23
N THR A 40 9.75 1.84 -14.68
CA THR A 40 10.73 2.67 -13.98
C THR A 40 10.08 3.95 -13.48
N PHE A 41 10.33 4.29 -12.22
CA PHE A 41 9.88 5.55 -11.65
C PHE A 41 10.62 6.75 -12.22
N ARG A 42 9.86 7.82 -12.48
CA ARG A 42 10.37 9.15 -12.83
C ARG A 42 9.70 10.19 -11.97
N HIS A 43 10.46 11.19 -11.54
CA HIS A 43 9.90 12.27 -10.75
C HIS A 43 9.01 13.18 -11.61
N GLU A 44 7.77 13.33 -11.21
CA GLU A 44 6.75 14.19 -11.82
C GLU A 44 6.43 15.36 -10.90
N GLY A 45 7.19 16.44 -11.04
CA GLY A 45 7.11 17.61 -10.13
C GLY A 45 5.71 18.22 -10.03
N LYS A 46 4.94 18.25 -11.13
CA LYS A 46 3.56 18.76 -11.14
C LYS A 46 2.61 17.98 -10.22
N PHE A 47 2.92 16.71 -9.93
CA PHE A 47 2.15 15.86 -9.01
C PHE A 47 2.85 15.68 -7.66
N SER A 48 4.06 16.22 -7.48
CA SER A 48 4.90 15.98 -6.31
C SER A 48 5.01 14.46 -6.00
N ALA A 49 5.29 13.67 -7.03
CA ALA A 49 5.30 12.21 -6.95
C ALA A 49 6.34 11.61 -7.89
N ASP A 50 6.85 10.45 -7.51
CA ASP A 50 7.51 9.54 -8.45
C ASP A 50 6.46 8.64 -9.08
N VAL A 51 6.44 8.57 -10.42
CA VAL A 51 5.43 7.85 -11.17
C VAL A 51 6.10 6.87 -12.15
N ALA A 52 5.65 5.62 -12.12
CA ALA A 52 6.00 4.61 -13.11
C ALA A 52 4.76 4.26 -13.94
N LYS A 53 4.94 3.98 -15.24
CA LYS A 53 3.86 3.60 -16.16
C LYS A 53 4.09 2.20 -16.69
N ALA A 54 3.08 1.34 -16.56
CA ALA A 54 3.03 0.00 -17.12
C ALA A 54 1.71 -0.17 -17.90
N GLY A 55 1.76 -0.04 -19.23
CA GLY A 55 0.55 -0.02 -20.05
C GLY A 55 -0.38 1.12 -19.64
N GLU A 56 -1.62 0.79 -19.28
CA GLU A 56 -2.62 1.77 -18.80
C GLU A 56 -2.52 2.03 -17.28
N VAL A 57 -1.75 1.23 -16.53
CA VAL A 57 -1.60 1.39 -15.10
C VAL A 57 -0.50 2.39 -14.78
N ARG A 58 -0.77 3.28 -13.85
CA ARG A 58 0.20 4.19 -13.24
C ARG A 58 0.45 3.79 -11.81
N ILE A 59 1.72 3.72 -11.43
CA ILE A 59 2.17 3.43 -10.07
C ILE A 59 2.78 4.71 -9.52
N CYS A 60 2.27 5.18 -8.39
CA CYS A 60 2.64 6.45 -7.80
C CYS A 60 3.22 6.24 -6.40
N LYS A 61 4.34 6.88 -6.13
CA LYS A 61 4.84 7.13 -4.78
C LYS A 61 4.75 8.64 -4.53
N PRO A 62 3.80 9.13 -3.71
CA PRO A 62 3.76 10.54 -3.31
C PRO A 62 5.08 10.93 -2.64
N MET A 63 5.75 11.96 -3.16
CA MET A 63 7.01 12.47 -2.61
C MET A 63 6.74 13.63 -1.64
N THR A 64 5.63 13.52 -0.92
CA THR A 64 5.22 14.37 0.20
C THR A 64 5.31 13.57 1.50
N PHE A 65 5.32 14.26 2.64
CA PHE A 65 5.17 13.55 3.91
C PHE A 65 3.78 12.88 4.02
N MET A 66 3.67 11.89 4.93
CA MET A 66 2.49 11.03 5.09
C MET A 66 1.19 11.78 5.41
N ASN A 67 1.24 13.04 5.78
CA ASN A 67 0.05 13.87 6.00
C ASN A 67 -0.50 14.55 4.73
N LEU A 68 0.21 14.47 3.58
CA LEU A 68 -0.13 15.20 2.35
C LEU A 68 -0.09 14.37 1.05
N PRO A 69 -0.22 13.04 1.03
CA PRO A 69 -0.14 12.24 -0.19
C PRO A 69 -1.35 12.42 -1.11
N GLY A 70 -2.47 12.87 -0.57
CA GLY A 70 -3.73 13.00 -1.29
C GLY A 70 -3.65 13.97 -2.46
N ARG A 71 -2.84 15.04 -2.33
CA ARG A 71 -2.62 15.98 -3.42
C ARG A 71 -2.04 15.31 -4.66
N SER A 72 -1.05 14.43 -4.46
CA SER A 72 -0.43 13.67 -5.54
C SER A 72 -1.41 12.68 -6.18
N VAL A 73 -2.10 11.90 -5.36
CA VAL A 73 -3.06 10.89 -5.81
C VAL A 73 -4.23 11.52 -6.55
N ALA A 74 -4.86 12.54 -5.96
CA ALA A 74 -5.99 13.23 -6.58
C ALA A 74 -5.57 14.05 -7.81
N GLY A 75 -4.35 14.60 -7.83
CA GLY A 75 -3.80 15.28 -8.98
C GLY A 75 -3.65 14.36 -10.19
N LEU A 76 -3.08 13.17 -9.97
CA LEU A 76 -2.98 12.12 -11.01
C LEU A 76 -4.36 11.65 -11.46
N ALA A 77 -5.26 11.34 -10.51
CA ALA A 77 -6.60 10.85 -10.82
C ALA A 77 -7.37 11.85 -11.71
N ARG A 78 -7.40 13.13 -11.34
CA ARG A 78 -8.05 14.18 -12.13
C ARG A 78 -7.41 14.36 -13.51
N PHE A 79 -6.09 14.39 -13.58
CA PHE A 79 -5.38 14.63 -14.84
C PHE A 79 -5.60 13.52 -15.87
N PHE A 80 -5.69 12.26 -15.41
CA PHE A 80 -5.87 11.11 -16.29
C PHE A 80 -7.32 10.61 -16.36
N GLY A 81 -8.28 11.29 -15.75
CA GLY A 81 -9.68 10.91 -15.75
C GLY A 81 -9.89 9.52 -15.10
N ILE A 82 -9.28 9.30 -13.94
CA ILE A 82 -9.35 8.02 -13.19
C ILE A 82 -10.37 8.21 -12.07
N ALA A 83 -11.39 7.36 -12.04
CA ALA A 83 -12.40 7.38 -10.99
C ALA A 83 -11.86 6.75 -9.69
N ALA A 84 -12.46 7.10 -8.54
CA ALA A 84 -12.03 6.58 -7.24
C ALA A 84 -11.99 5.04 -7.21
N GLY A 85 -13.00 4.36 -7.76
CA GLY A 85 -13.05 2.90 -7.83
C GLY A 85 -11.97 2.24 -8.69
N GLU A 86 -11.25 3.00 -9.51
CA GLU A 86 -10.11 2.56 -10.32
C GLU A 86 -8.75 2.79 -9.63
N ILE A 87 -8.77 3.21 -8.35
CA ILE A 87 -7.58 3.51 -7.57
C ILE A 87 -7.36 2.43 -6.51
N LEU A 88 -6.13 1.93 -6.40
CA LEU A 88 -5.65 1.10 -5.31
C LEU A 88 -4.65 1.88 -4.48
N VAL A 89 -4.90 2.04 -3.18
CA VAL A 89 -3.96 2.65 -2.23
C VAL A 89 -3.38 1.55 -1.35
N ALA A 90 -2.06 1.35 -1.43
CA ALA A 90 -1.32 0.45 -0.57
C ALA A 90 -0.75 1.22 0.63
N HIS A 91 -0.98 0.73 1.84
CA HIS A 91 -0.57 1.38 3.07
C HIS A 91 -0.32 0.39 4.20
N ASP A 92 0.42 0.80 5.21
CA ASP A 92 0.60 0.07 6.45
C ASP A 92 -0.68 0.01 7.28
N GLU A 93 -0.88 -1.11 7.97
CA GLU A 93 -2.09 -1.39 8.75
C GLU A 93 -1.74 -1.95 10.13
N LEU A 94 -2.10 -1.21 11.17
CA LEU A 94 -1.84 -1.57 12.57
C LEU A 94 -2.69 -2.75 13.05
N ASP A 95 -3.90 -2.90 12.53
CA ASP A 95 -4.85 -3.93 12.96
C ASP A 95 -4.63 -5.31 12.31
N LEU A 96 -3.60 -5.41 11.45
CA LEU A 96 -3.16 -6.66 10.84
C LEU A 96 -1.74 -7.01 11.32
N LYS A 97 -1.52 -8.28 11.61
CA LYS A 97 -0.18 -8.77 11.98
C LYS A 97 0.78 -8.70 10.81
N PRO A 98 2.11 -8.55 11.05
CA PRO A 98 3.11 -8.75 10.02
C PRO A 98 2.88 -10.08 9.29
N GLY A 99 2.92 -10.05 7.95
CA GLY A 99 2.61 -11.21 7.12
C GLY A 99 1.15 -11.35 6.70
N GLU A 100 0.24 -10.52 7.22
CA GLU A 100 -1.13 -10.46 6.74
C GLU A 100 -1.33 -9.28 5.77
N SER A 101 -2.12 -9.50 4.72
CA SER A 101 -2.56 -8.43 3.83
C SER A 101 -4.02 -8.61 3.47
N ARG A 102 -4.73 -7.51 3.28
CA ARG A 102 -6.17 -7.51 3.00
C ARG A 102 -6.51 -6.47 1.94
N LEU A 103 -7.36 -6.84 1.00
CA LEU A 103 -8.04 -5.89 0.11
C LEU A 103 -9.34 -5.44 0.74
N LYS A 104 -9.66 -4.16 0.61
CA LYS A 104 -10.93 -3.57 1.07
C LYS A 104 -11.31 -2.41 0.18
N LEU A 105 -12.58 -2.34 -0.21
CA LEU A 105 -13.15 -1.14 -0.83
C LEU A 105 -13.62 -0.18 0.28
N GLY A 106 -13.21 1.07 0.19
CA GLY A 106 -13.69 2.12 1.10
C GLY A 106 -13.32 1.89 2.58
N GLY A 107 -14.14 2.44 3.45
CA GLY A 107 -14.04 2.31 4.90
C GLY A 107 -13.38 3.47 5.63
N GLY A 108 -13.35 3.40 6.95
CA GLY A 108 -12.73 4.39 7.82
C GLY A 108 -11.20 4.42 7.71
N VAL A 109 -10.58 5.49 8.16
CA VAL A 109 -9.13 5.72 8.04
C VAL A 109 -8.33 5.22 9.24
N ALA A 110 -8.98 4.76 10.31
CA ALA A 110 -8.36 4.17 11.52
C ALA A 110 -7.14 4.97 12.05
N GLY A 111 -7.21 6.30 12.01
CA GLY A 111 -6.10 7.18 12.44
C GLY A 111 -4.96 7.34 11.43
N HIS A 112 -4.97 6.66 10.29
CA HIS A 112 -3.93 6.76 9.28
C HIS A 112 -4.02 8.11 8.53
N ASN A 113 -3.08 9.01 8.83
CA ASN A 113 -3.09 10.39 8.28
C ASN A 113 -3.05 10.43 6.76
N GLY A 114 -2.26 9.55 6.12
CA GLY A 114 -2.17 9.46 4.67
C GLY A 114 -3.48 9.07 4.01
N LEU A 115 -4.20 8.09 4.55
CA LEU A 115 -5.53 7.70 4.05
C LEU A 115 -6.56 8.83 4.22
N ARG A 116 -6.51 9.52 5.35
CA ARG A 116 -7.40 10.68 5.61
C ARG A 116 -7.21 11.75 4.54
N ASP A 117 -5.96 12.10 4.23
CA ASP A 117 -5.66 13.12 3.24
C ASP A 117 -6.04 12.66 1.83
N VAL A 118 -5.74 11.41 1.45
CA VAL A 118 -6.18 10.83 0.17
C VAL A 118 -7.70 10.91 0.01
N GLN A 119 -8.45 10.50 1.03
CA GLN A 119 -9.92 10.54 1.03
C GLN A 119 -10.43 11.98 0.89
N THR A 120 -9.83 12.93 1.61
CA THR A 120 -10.20 14.35 1.57
C THR A 120 -9.94 14.94 0.19
N GLN A 121 -8.76 14.70 -0.39
CA GLN A 121 -8.37 15.28 -1.68
C GLN A 121 -9.07 14.64 -2.88
N LEU A 122 -9.42 13.36 -2.81
CA LEU A 122 -10.25 12.68 -3.80
C LEU A 122 -11.74 13.09 -3.70
N GLY A 123 -12.19 13.53 -2.52
CA GLY A 123 -13.60 13.77 -2.22
C GLY A 123 -14.44 12.49 -2.17
N SER A 124 -13.80 11.33 -2.01
CA SER A 124 -14.46 10.03 -1.95
C SER A 124 -13.66 9.05 -1.09
N ALA A 125 -14.37 8.16 -0.41
CA ALA A 125 -13.79 7.01 0.28
C ALA A 125 -13.80 5.73 -0.58
N ASP A 126 -14.44 5.75 -1.75
CA ASP A 126 -14.75 4.58 -2.57
C ASP A 126 -13.57 4.17 -3.47
N PHE A 127 -12.38 4.08 -2.89
CA PHE A 127 -11.19 3.52 -3.52
C PHE A 127 -10.76 2.22 -2.84
N TRP A 128 -10.08 1.38 -3.59
CA TRP A 128 -9.53 0.13 -3.07
C TRP A 128 -8.32 0.38 -2.19
N ARG A 129 -8.17 -0.41 -1.15
CA ARG A 129 -7.05 -0.38 -0.21
C ARG A 129 -6.40 -1.74 -0.14
N LEU A 130 -5.09 -1.77 -0.34
CA LEU A 130 -4.23 -2.89 0.03
C LEU A 130 -3.66 -2.58 1.42
N ARG A 131 -4.21 -3.23 2.42
CA ARG A 131 -3.82 -3.08 3.83
C ARG A 131 -2.69 -4.06 4.11
N LEU A 132 -1.49 -3.55 4.38
CA LEU A 132 -0.29 -4.34 4.66
C LEU A 132 -0.05 -4.35 6.16
N GLY A 133 -0.20 -5.50 6.80
CA GLY A 133 -0.08 -5.65 8.25
C GLY A 133 1.33 -5.38 8.73
N ILE A 134 1.43 -4.47 9.69
CA ILE A 134 2.68 -4.14 10.40
C ILE A 134 2.62 -4.44 11.89
N GLY A 135 1.47 -4.90 12.40
CA GLY A 135 1.23 -5.08 13.83
C GLY A 135 0.97 -3.77 14.57
N HIS A 136 0.68 -3.87 15.85
CA HIS A 136 0.36 -2.72 16.70
C HIS A 136 1.33 -2.67 17.90
N PRO A 137 1.78 -1.49 18.34
CA PRO A 137 2.70 -1.37 19.46
C PRO A 137 2.18 -1.98 20.76
N ARG A 138 0.86 -2.02 20.98
CA ARG A 138 0.25 -2.68 22.14
C ARG A 138 0.54 -4.19 22.21
N ASP A 139 0.76 -4.83 21.05
CA ASP A 139 1.00 -6.28 20.92
C ASP A 139 2.50 -6.58 20.74
N SER A 140 3.34 -5.54 20.74
CA SER A 140 4.79 -5.62 20.55
C SER A 140 5.51 -5.72 21.89
N THR A 141 6.65 -6.41 21.89
CA THR A 141 7.60 -6.41 23.01
C THR A 141 8.54 -5.22 23.00
N LEU A 142 8.46 -4.39 21.97
CA LEU A 142 9.28 -3.19 21.81
C LEU A 142 8.92 -2.10 22.84
N PRO A 143 9.86 -1.21 23.16
CA PRO A 143 9.63 -0.11 24.13
C PRO A 143 8.65 0.94 23.61
N GLU A 144 8.46 1.02 22.28
CA GLU A 144 7.56 1.99 21.68
C GLU A 144 6.11 1.68 22.03
N ARG A 145 5.48 2.58 22.80
CA ARG A 145 4.06 2.52 23.15
C ARG A 145 3.22 3.47 22.30
N ASP A 146 3.85 4.49 21.75
CA ASP A 146 3.21 5.46 20.88
C ASP A 146 3.18 4.95 19.44
N VAL A 147 2.04 5.11 18.78
CA VAL A 147 1.84 4.66 17.39
C VAL A 147 2.75 5.38 16.42
N VAL A 148 2.97 6.69 16.63
CA VAL A 148 3.82 7.51 15.73
C VAL A 148 5.25 7.01 15.79
N ASP A 149 5.80 6.80 16.98
CA ASP A 149 7.14 6.25 17.15
C ASP A 149 7.27 4.86 16.54
N TYR A 150 6.26 4.01 16.73
CA TYR A 150 6.26 2.65 16.20
C TYR A 150 6.30 2.61 14.67
N VAL A 151 5.44 3.38 13.99
CA VAL A 151 5.37 3.37 12.52
C VAL A 151 6.58 4.03 11.87
N LEU A 152 7.21 4.99 12.54
CA LEU A 152 8.41 5.71 12.07
C LEU A 152 9.73 4.99 12.38
N LYS A 153 9.69 3.80 12.98
CA LYS A 153 10.87 2.97 13.19
C LYS A 153 10.94 1.82 12.21
N PRO A 154 12.16 1.33 11.90
CA PRO A 154 12.35 0.12 11.10
C PRO A 154 11.65 -1.08 11.74
N ALA A 155 11.08 -1.95 10.89
CA ALA A 155 10.60 -3.25 11.33
C ALA A 155 11.78 -4.12 11.78
N GLN A 156 11.56 -4.98 12.78
CA GLN A 156 12.54 -6.03 13.13
C GLN A 156 12.71 -6.98 11.94
N ALA A 157 13.80 -7.74 11.91
CA ALA A 157 14.15 -8.58 10.77
C ALA A 157 13.02 -9.58 10.42
N ASP A 158 12.50 -10.27 11.42
CA ASP A 158 11.40 -11.24 11.28
C ASP A 158 10.08 -10.58 10.86
N GLU A 159 9.77 -9.40 11.40
CA GLU A 159 8.61 -8.61 10.98
C GLU A 159 8.78 -8.14 9.53
N ARG A 160 9.98 -7.68 9.15
CA ARG A 160 10.29 -7.23 7.80
C ARG A 160 10.12 -8.37 6.80
N ASP A 161 10.66 -9.53 7.08
CA ASP A 161 10.54 -10.72 6.25
C ASP A 161 9.06 -11.12 6.08
N ALA A 162 8.29 -11.07 7.16
CA ALA A 162 6.85 -11.36 7.11
C ALA A 162 6.08 -10.34 6.25
N ILE A 163 6.37 -9.04 6.40
CA ILE A 163 5.75 -7.98 5.60
C ILE A 163 6.10 -8.17 4.11
N GLU A 164 7.36 -8.42 3.79
CA GLU A 164 7.82 -8.67 2.42
C GLU A 164 7.16 -9.91 1.81
N ALA A 165 6.99 -10.98 2.58
CA ALA A 165 6.25 -12.17 2.15
C ALA A 165 4.77 -11.85 1.85
N SER A 166 4.13 -10.97 2.63
CA SER A 166 2.75 -10.53 2.36
C SER A 166 2.67 -9.65 1.10
N ILE A 167 3.66 -8.81 0.87
CA ILE A 167 3.78 -8.01 -0.35
C ILE A 167 3.96 -8.93 -1.57
N ALA A 168 4.83 -9.94 -1.49
CA ALA A 168 5.02 -10.91 -2.57
C ALA A 168 3.70 -11.58 -2.98
N ARG A 169 2.89 -12.01 -2.01
CA ARG A 169 1.55 -12.57 -2.30
C ARG A 169 0.62 -11.55 -2.95
N ALA A 170 0.65 -10.30 -2.53
CA ALA A 170 -0.14 -9.24 -3.16
C ALA A 170 0.31 -8.98 -4.61
N LEU A 171 1.62 -9.05 -4.88
CA LEU A 171 2.16 -8.97 -6.22
C LEU A 171 1.76 -10.17 -7.09
N ASP A 172 1.65 -11.37 -6.51
CA ASP A 172 1.16 -12.55 -7.23
C ASP A 172 -0.34 -12.46 -7.56
N ALA A 173 -1.13 -11.83 -6.69
CA ALA A 173 -2.55 -11.54 -6.93
C ALA A 173 -2.77 -10.34 -7.87
N TRP A 174 -1.72 -9.63 -8.29
CA TRP A 174 -1.84 -8.42 -9.11
C TRP A 174 -2.65 -8.59 -10.40
N PRO A 175 -2.53 -9.69 -11.19
CA PRO A 175 -3.34 -9.85 -12.40
C PRO A 175 -4.85 -9.78 -12.12
N ASP A 176 -5.32 -10.39 -11.04
CA ASP A 176 -6.73 -10.35 -10.63
C ASP A 176 -7.12 -8.94 -10.15
N ILE A 177 -6.26 -8.30 -9.36
CA ILE A 177 -6.45 -6.92 -8.88
C ILE A 177 -6.54 -5.95 -10.07
N ALA A 178 -5.61 -6.04 -11.01
CA ALA A 178 -5.57 -5.17 -12.19
C ALA A 178 -6.82 -5.31 -13.06
N ALA A 179 -7.30 -6.54 -13.21
CA ALA A 179 -8.52 -6.84 -13.95
C ALA A 179 -9.81 -6.44 -13.20
N GLY A 180 -9.71 -6.07 -11.90
CA GLY A 180 -10.86 -5.78 -11.04
C GLY A 180 -11.58 -7.02 -10.52
N ASP A 181 -11.01 -8.23 -10.66
CA ASP A 181 -11.53 -9.46 -10.03
C ASP A 181 -11.12 -9.50 -8.55
N MET A 182 -11.72 -8.59 -7.79
CA MET A 182 -11.34 -8.39 -6.40
C MET A 182 -11.75 -9.56 -5.49
N GLU A 183 -12.80 -10.30 -5.83
CA GLU A 183 -13.21 -11.49 -5.07
C GLU A 183 -12.14 -12.58 -5.14
N ARG A 184 -11.63 -12.83 -6.33
CA ARG A 184 -10.55 -13.80 -6.55
C ARG A 184 -9.25 -13.35 -5.88
N ALA A 185 -8.90 -12.08 -6.02
CA ALA A 185 -7.74 -11.50 -5.36
C ALA A 185 -7.85 -11.60 -3.83
N MET A 186 -9.00 -11.27 -3.25
CA MET A 186 -9.26 -11.41 -1.82
C MET A 186 -9.14 -12.86 -1.35
N THR A 187 -9.68 -13.80 -2.09
CA THR A 187 -9.56 -15.23 -1.77
C THR A 187 -8.09 -15.64 -1.69
N SER A 188 -7.30 -15.25 -2.68
CA SER A 188 -5.86 -15.53 -2.73
C SER A 188 -5.08 -14.90 -1.55
N LEU A 189 -5.38 -13.64 -1.23
CA LEU A 189 -4.68 -12.88 -0.18
C LEU A 189 -5.08 -13.27 1.24
N HIS A 190 -6.37 -13.58 1.46
CA HIS A 190 -6.91 -13.84 2.79
C HIS A 190 -6.72 -15.31 3.24
N THR A 191 -6.37 -16.20 2.32
CA THR A 191 -6.04 -17.58 2.65
C THR A 191 -4.64 -17.62 3.27
N ARG A 192 -4.52 -18.05 4.52
CA ARG A 192 -3.21 -18.26 5.15
C ARG A 192 -2.45 -19.33 4.37
N PRO A 193 -1.15 -19.13 4.05
CA PRO A 193 -0.35 -20.23 3.54
C PRO A 193 -0.43 -21.37 4.54
N ARG A 194 -0.78 -22.58 4.06
CA ARG A 194 -0.65 -23.79 4.88
C ARG A 194 0.84 -23.88 5.22
N THR A 195 1.19 -23.67 6.48
CA THR A 195 2.50 -24.08 6.98
C THR A 195 2.63 -25.57 6.65
N ARG A 196 3.51 -25.91 5.71
CA ARG A 196 3.93 -27.31 5.56
C ARG A 196 4.49 -27.68 6.91
N GLY A 197 3.75 -28.50 7.65
CA GLY A 197 4.25 -29.08 8.88
C GLY A 197 5.58 -29.75 8.56
N ALA A 198 6.60 -29.36 9.31
CA ALA A 198 7.82 -30.13 9.39
C ALA A 198 7.42 -31.49 9.98
N ASN A 199 7.21 -32.45 9.10
CA ASN A 199 7.27 -33.85 9.51
C ASN A 199 8.73 -34.23 9.53
N ALA A 200 9.25 -34.31 10.75
CA ALA A 200 10.49 -34.99 11.06
C ALA A 200 10.35 -36.49 10.80
#